data_77896c1c5e1f316e35bbcaad8a86e90d
#
_entry.id   77896c1c5e1f316e35bbcaad8a86e90d
#
_cell.length_a   1.000
_cell.length_b   1.000
_cell.length_c   1.000
_cell.angle_alpha   90.00
_cell.angle_beta   90.00
_cell.angle_gamma   90.00
#
_symmetry.space_group_name_H-M   'P 1'
#
loop_
_entity.id
_entity.type
_entity.pdbx_description
1 polymer ?
#
loop_
_entity_poly.entity_id
_entity_poly.type
_entity_poly.pdbx_seq_one_letter_code
_entity_poly.pdbx_strand_id
1 'polypeptide(L)'
;RRRQRQMCIRDRAEKNMVFAARLTQRGHRIATMDDLMALYEKSFSENTVAAISGLPHPTVQKFAVITVAVVGASRRFLSQITRHQNEVKFMSASLQYSNYTGQADFAVPYEILAAPAAVRELYLKSCHEGMDCYEKLCAEGIGHDAAGYATPQGLRNVLMISATPYQWKHIIGQRVCRRNTDETRIVLLKIWQELYSLSPALFAPGLTGPFCQQDKCLEGKMTCGRKIDADMTPEDLLKADYPALFEGGAHEDQTD
;
A
#
# COMPACT_ATOMS: atom_id res chain seq x y z
N ARG A 1 2.31 12.07 -20.21
CA ARG A 1 1.03 12.18 -19.44
C ARG A 1 1.10 11.48 -18.08
N ARG A 2 1.74 10.30 -17.94
CA ARG A 2 1.87 9.58 -16.66
C ARG A 2 2.72 10.35 -15.64
N ARG A 3 3.87 10.91 -16.07
CA ARG A 3 4.75 11.75 -15.22
C ARG A 3 4.05 13.03 -14.72
N GLN A 4 3.25 13.69 -15.56
CA GLN A 4 2.53 14.91 -15.16
C GLN A 4 1.44 14.66 -14.11
N ARG A 5 0.69 13.54 -14.18
CA ARG A 5 -0.29 13.18 -13.14
C ARG A 5 0.36 12.83 -11.80
N GLN A 6 1.51 12.17 -11.82
CA GLN A 6 2.27 11.85 -10.61
C GLN A 6 2.81 13.12 -9.94
N MET A 7 3.34 14.08 -10.69
CA MET A 7 3.79 15.38 -10.17
C MET A 7 2.66 16.17 -9.48
N CYS A 8 1.47 16.22 -10.06
CA CYS A 8 0.33 16.94 -9.46
C CYS A 8 -0.09 16.36 -8.10
N ILE A 9 -0.01 15.05 -7.88
CA ILE A 9 -0.33 14.41 -6.60
C ILE A 9 0.75 14.71 -5.57
N ARG A 10 2.02 14.62 -5.94
CA ARG A 10 3.18 14.96 -5.11
C ARG A 10 3.11 16.41 -4.63
N ASP A 11 3.01 17.35 -5.56
CA ASP A 11 3.07 18.79 -5.27
C ASP A 11 1.97 19.24 -4.31
N ARG A 12 0.77 18.68 -4.43
CA ARG A 12 -0.35 19.02 -3.52
C ARG A 12 -0.13 18.49 -2.11
N ALA A 13 0.34 17.25 -1.96
CA ALA A 13 0.56 16.66 -0.65
C ALA A 13 1.66 17.40 0.11
N GLU A 14 2.82 17.59 -0.52
CA GLU A 14 3.94 18.32 0.06
C GLU A 14 3.57 19.79 0.32
N LYS A 15 2.91 20.45 -0.62
CA LYS A 15 2.45 21.85 -0.49
C LYS A 15 1.55 22.05 0.72
N ASN A 16 0.56 21.17 0.89
CA ASN A 16 -0.36 21.25 2.03
C ASN A 16 0.36 21.04 3.38
N MET A 17 1.31 20.11 3.44
CA MET A 17 2.12 19.88 4.64
C MET A 17 3.00 21.09 4.97
N VAL A 18 3.69 21.63 3.96
CA VAL A 18 4.56 22.80 4.13
C VAL A 18 3.73 24.03 4.52
N PHE A 19 2.57 24.20 3.92
CA PHE A 19 1.64 25.28 4.28
C PHE A 19 1.17 25.15 5.72
N ALA A 20 0.73 23.97 6.15
CA ALA A 20 0.32 23.73 7.53
C ALA A 20 1.45 24.03 8.52
N ALA A 21 2.69 23.61 8.23
CA ALA A 21 3.85 23.93 9.08
C ALA A 21 4.14 25.44 9.13
N ARG A 22 4.06 26.14 7.99
CA ARG A 22 4.26 27.59 7.91
C ARG A 22 3.18 28.36 8.67
N LEU A 23 1.94 27.88 8.59
CA LEU A 23 0.81 28.50 9.27
C LEU A 23 1.02 28.54 10.79
N THR A 24 1.54 27.47 11.39
CA THR A 24 1.83 27.44 12.82
C THR A 24 2.89 28.46 13.24
N GLN A 25 3.83 28.79 12.35
CA GLN A 25 4.95 29.71 12.65
C GLN A 25 4.65 31.16 12.29
N ARG A 26 3.83 31.39 11.27
CA ARG A 26 3.60 32.72 10.66
C ARG A 26 2.16 33.19 10.70
N GLY A 27 1.24 32.39 11.23
CA GLY A 27 -0.18 32.72 11.30
C GLY A 27 -0.48 34.05 11.97
N HIS A 28 0.34 34.47 12.95
CA HIS A 28 0.22 35.77 13.60
C HIS A 28 0.44 37.00 12.68
N ARG A 29 0.98 36.77 11.47
CA ARG A 29 1.22 37.82 10.46
C ARG A 29 0.15 37.87 9.37
N ILE A 30 -0.83 36.96 9.42
CA ILE A 30 -1.90 36.86 8.44
C ILE A 30 -3.08 37.66 8.95
N ALA A 31 -3.43 38.73 8.24
CA ALA A 31 -4.57 39.59 8.55
C ALA A 31 -5.68 39.45 7.49
N THR A 32 -5.35 39.04 6.27
CA THR A 32 -6.25 38.94 5.14
C THR A 32 -6.18 37.58 4.44
N MET A 33 -7.14 37.28 3.59
CA MET A 33 -7.09 36.09 2.73
C MET A 33 -5.95 36.15 1.71
N ASP A 34 -5.58 37.35 1.27
CA ASP A 34 -4.46 37.55 0.33
C ASP A 34 -3.12 37.19 1.00
N ASP A 35 -2.93 37.55 2.28
CA ASP A 35 -1.76 37.13 3.05
C ASP A 35 -1.70 35.60 3.19
N LEU A 36 -2.85 34.97 3.43
CA LEU A 36 -2.95 33.51 3.54
C LEU A 36 -2.60 32.84 2.22
N MET A 37 -3.14 33.35 1.09
CA MET A 37 -2.84 32.84 -0.24
C MET A 37 -1.37 33.03 -0.63
N ALA A 38 -0.79 34.18 -0.30
CA ALA A 38 0.64 34.43 -0.50
C ALA A 38 1.52 33.44 0.28
N LEU A 39 1.12 33.06 1.51
CA LEU A 39 1.81 32.02 2.28
C LEU A 39 1.65 30.64 1.66
N TYR A 40 0.48 30.32 1.14
CA TYR A 40 0.18 29.05 0.47
C TYR A 40 0.95 28.88 -0.83
N GLU A 41 1.04 29.94 -1.65
CA GLU A 41 1.74 29.91 -2.94
C GLU A 41 3.27 30.02 -2.82
N LYS A 42 3.79 30.29 -1.61
CA LYS A 42 5.22 30.42 -1.40
C LYS A 42 5.95 29.11 -1.72
N SER A 43 6.96 29.19 -2.59
CA SER A 43 7.82 28.06 -2.96
C SER A 43 8.52 27.40 -1.77
N PHE A 44 8.86 26.13 -1.90
CA PHE A 44 9.61 25.34 -0.92
C PHE A 44 10.58 24.39 -1.62
N SER A 45 11.58 23.92 -0.88
CA SER A 45 12.55 22.94 -1.34
C SER A 45 12.27 21.55 -0.77
N GLU A 46 12.87 20.52 -1.36
CA GLU A 46 12.86 19.15 -0.83
C GLU A 46 13.42 19.08 0.60
N ASN A 47 14.43 19.88 0.92
CA ASN A 47 14.98 19.99 2.27
C ASN A 47 13.93 20.48 3.29
N THR A 48 13.01 21.36 2.86
CA THR A 48 11.88 21.80 3.72
C THR A 48 10.94 20.62 4.01
N VAL A 49 10.62 19.81 2.99
CA VAL A 49 9.78 18.62 3.16
C VAL A 49 10.47 17.60 4.06
N ALA A 50 11.75 17.33 3.84
CA ALA A 50 12.52 16.40 4.66
C ALA A 50 12.57 16.83 6.13
N ALA A 51 12.83 18.11 6.39
CA ALA A 51 12.83 18.66 7.75
C ALA A 51 11.46 18.49 8.44
N ILE A 52 10.36 18.78 7.72
CA ILE A 52 8.99 18.61 8.24
C ILE A 52 8.68 17.13 8.49
N SER A 53 9.15 16.25 7.61
CA SER A 53 8.96 14.80 7.75
C SER A 53 9.64 14.20 8.98
N GLY A 54 10.76 14.77 9.39
CA GLY A 54 11.53 14.37 10.58
C GLY A 54 11.05 14.99 11.90
N LEU A 55 10.06 15.90 11.88
CA LEU A 55 9.56 16.51 13.10
C LEU A 55 8.92 15.49 14.05
N PRO A 56 9.11 15.62 15.37
CA PRO A 56 8.49 14.76 16.36
C PRO A 56 6.96 14.94 16.45
N HIS A 57 6.44 16.03 15.87
CA HIS A 57 5.01 16.35 15.84
C HIS A 57 4.42 16.05 14.46
N PRO A 58 3.75 14.91 14.27
CA PRO A 58 3.29 14.45 12.94
C PRO A 58 2.05 15.21 12.44
N THR A 59 1.46 16.12 13.23
CA THR A 59 0.19 16.78 12.91
C THR A 59 0.19 17.42 11.52
N VAL A 60 1.29 18.06 11.12
CA VAL A 60 1.39 18.70 9.79
C VAL A 60 1.29 17.70 8.63
N GLN A 61 1.74 16.45 8.85
CA GLN A 61 1.65 15.38 7.85
C GLN A 61 0.21 14.86 7.65
N LYS A 62 -0.72 15.25 8.52
CA LYS A 62 -2.14 14.90 8.46
C LYS A 62 -2.97 15.83 7.57
N PHE A 63 -2.41 16.95 7.13
CA PHE A 63 -3.07 17.92 6.22
C PHE A 63 -2.93 17.54 4.74
N ALA A 64 -2.36 16.39 4.43
CA ALA A 64 -2.26 15.85 3.09
C ALA A 64 -2.93 14.48 3.03
N VAL A 65 -3.41 14.11 1.86
CA VAL A 65 -4.00 12.78 1.60
C VAL A 65 -3.41 12.23 0.32
N ILE A 66 -2.97 10.97 0.37
CA ILE A 66 -2.47 10.24 -0.79
C ILE A 66 -3.34 9.00 -0.98
N THR A 67 -3.87 8.83 -2.19
CA THR A 67 -4.67 7.67 -2.56
C THR A 67 -3.88 6.75 -3.48
N VAL A 68 -3.85 5.47 -3.15
CA VAL A 68 -3.18 4.41 -3.91
C VAL A 68 -4.24 3.41 -4.37
N ALA A 69 -4.17 3.01 -5.63
CA ALA A 69 -4.95 1.89 -6.15
C ALA A 69 -4.07 0.64 -6.18
N VAL A 70 -4.55 -0.43 -5.56
CA VAL A 70 -3.92 -1.75 -5.56
C VAL A 70 -4.75 -2.66 -6.45
N VAL A 71 -4.12 -3.18 -7.51
CA VAL A 71 -4.77 -4.07 -8.48
C VAL A 71 -4.14 -5.45 -8.38
N GLY A 72 -4.97 -6.48 -8.29
CA GLY A 72 -4.52 -7.86 -8.32
C GLY A 72 -4.11 -8.46 -6.96
N ALA A 73 -4.25 -7.73 -5.85
CA ALA A 73 -4.10 -8.31 -4.52
C ALA A 73 -5.31 -9.19 -4.17
N SER A 74 -5.09 -10.18 -3.31
CA SER A 74 -6.12 -11.15 -2.94
C SER A 74 -7.18 -10.56 -1.99
N ARG A 75 -8.29 -11.25 -1.85
CA ARG A 75 -9.29 -10.96 -0.81
C ARG A 75 -8.71 -11.18 0.59
N ARG A 76 -7.75 -12.08 0.73
CA ARG A 76 -7.03 -12.27 1.99
C ARG A 76 -6.22 -11.02 2.37
N PHE A 77 -5.54 -10.38 1.41
CA PHE A 77 -4.88 -9.09 1.64
C PHE A 77 -5.88 -8.02 2.12
N LEU A 78 -7.05 -7.93 1.47
CA LEU A 78 -8.10 -6.99 1.89
C LEU A 78 -8.44 -7.14 3.37
N SER A 79 -8.64 -8.37 3.86
CA SER A 79 -8.95 -8.63 5.26
C SER A 79 -7.84 -8.23 6.24
N GLN A 80 -6.60 -8.17 5.79
CA GLN A 80 -5.46 -7.77 6.61
C GLN A 80 -5.27 -6.25 6.64
N ILE A 81 -5.44 -5.57 5.52
CA ILE A 81 -5.18 -4.14 5.41
C ILE A 81 -6.30 -3.28 5.99
N THR A 82 -7.55 -3.71 5.91
CA THR A 82 -8.71 -2.98 6.42
C THR A 82 -8.80 -2.91 7.95
N ARG A 83 -7.88 -3.57 8.65
CA ARG A 83 -7.73 -3.42 10.12
C ARG A 83 -7.18 -2.06 10.52
N HIS A 84 -6.57 -1.31 9.60
CA HIS A 84 -6.15 0.07 9.83
C HIS A 84 -7.35 0.99 9.66
N GLN A 85 -7.94 1.47 10.77
CA GLN A 85 -9.16 2.27 10.73
C GLN A 85 -8.92 3.77 10.95
N ASN A 86 -7.80 4.13 11.60
CA ASN A 86 -7.52 5.52 11.91
C ASN A 86 -7.02 6.28 10.68
N GLU A 87 -7.74 7.32 10.28
CA GLU A 87 -7.35 8.22 9.17
C GLU A 87 -7.10 7.50 7.83
N VAL A 88 -7.76 6.34 7.62
CA VAL A 88 -7.67 5.54 6.39
C VAL A 88 -9.06 5.30 5.83
N LYS A 89 -9.19 5.42 4.51
CA LYS A 89 -10.40 5.06 3.78
C LYS A 89 -10.09 3.94 2.81
N PHE A 90 -11.00 2.99 2.71
CA PHE A 90 -10.92 1.85 1.82
C PHE A 90 -12.14 1.79 0.91
N MET A 91 -11.92 1.46 -0.36
CA MET A 91 -12.97 1.14 -1.31
C MET A 91 -12.51 -0.04 -2.15
N SER A 92 -13.25 -1.14 -2.11
CA SER A 92 -12.91 -2.36 -2.85
C SER A 92 -14.06 -2.82 -3.73
N ALA A 93 -13.75 -3.62 -4.74
CA ALA A 93 -14.77 -4.35 -5.49
C ALA A 93 -15.56 -5.29 -4.54
N SER A 94 -16.87 -5.27 -4.68
CA SER A 94 -17.80 -5.97 -3.78
C SER A 94 -18.19 -7.32 -4.36
N LEU A 95 -18.19 -8.37 -3.54
CA LEU A 95 -18.81 -9.65 -3.90
C LEU A 95 -20.34 -9.59 -3.91
N GLN A 96 -20.92 -8.68 -3.13
CA GLN A 96 -22.37 -8.52 -3.04
C GLN A 96 -22.97 -7.88 -4.31
N TYR A 97 -22.30 -6.86 -4.85
CA TYR A 97 -22.83 -6.04 -5.94
C TYR A 97 -22.22 -6.36 -7.31
N SER A 98 -21.19 -7.19 -7.37
CA SER A 98 -20.50 -7.52 -8.62
C SER A 98 -20.68 -8.99 -8.96
N ASN A 99 -20.90 -9.27 -10.25
CA ASN A 99 -20.88 -10.62 -10.77
C ASN A 99 -19.44 -11.04 -11.08
N TYR A 100 -19.01 -12.14 -10.48
CA TYR A 100 -17.67 -12.70 -10.67
C TYR A 100 -17.65 -13.94 -11.58
N THR A 101 -18.76 -14.24 -12.27
CA THR A 101 -18.82 -15.32 -13.27
C THR A 101 -17.76 -15.07 -14.36
N GLY A 102 -17.00 -16.10 -14.71
CA GLY A 102 -15.89 -16.02 -15.65
C GLY A 102 -14.60 -15.45 -15.09
N GLN A 103 -14.55 -15.06 -13.82
CA GLN A 103 -13.30 -14.60 -13.19
C GLN A 103 -12.45 -15.78 -12.75
N ALA A 104 -11.23 -15.87 -13.29
CA ALA A 104 -10.29 -16.97 -13.01
C ALA A 104 -8.91 -16.46 -12.58
N ASP A 105 -8.82 -15.21 -12.14
CA ASP A 105 -7.58 -14.58 -11.73
C ASP A 105 -7.37 -14.70 -10.23
N PHE A 106 -6.24 -15.31 -9.84
CA PHE A 106 -5.89 -15.57 -8.44
C PHE A 106 -4.51 -15.02 -8.10
N ALA A 107 -4.37 -14.42 -6.93
CA ALA A 107 -3.09 -14.13 -6.34
C ALA A 107 -2.49 -15.43 -5.80
N VAL A 108 -1.29 -15.78 -6.27
CA VAL A 108 -0.55 -16.94 -5.79
C VAL A 108 0.33 -16.52 -4.62
N PRO A 109 0.16 -17.10 -3.41
CA PRO A 109 1.03 -16.82 -2.28
C PRO A 109 2.51 -17.11 -2.62
N TYR A 110 3.44 -16.31 -2.06
CA TYR A 110 4.85 -16.40 -2.40
C TYR A 110 5.45 -17.79 -2.16
N GLU A 111 5.14 -18.43 -1.05
CA GLU A 111 5.62 -19.77 -0.74
C GLU A 111 5.16 -20.80 -1.79
N ILE A 112 3.93 -20.65 -2.31
CA ILE A 112 3.40 -21.51 -3.37
C ILE A 112 4.05 -21.15 -4.72
N LEU A 113 4.32 -19.87 -4.98
CA LEU A 113 5.02 -19.44 -6.18
C LEU A 113 6.44 -19.99 -6.26
N ALA A 114 7.15 -20.00 -5.13
CA ALA A 114 8.52 -20.52 -4.99
C ALA A 114 8.60 -22.05 -4.90
N ALA A 115 7.46 -22.72 -4.72
CA ALA A 115 7.40 -24.18 -4.63
C ALA A 115 7.41 -24.84 -6.03
N PRO A 116 7.64 -26.18 -6.12
CA PRO A 116 7.54 -26.92 -7.36
C PRO A 116 6.18 -26.71 -8.07
N ALA A 117 6.19 -26.78 -9.40
CA ALA A 117 5.00 -26.54 -10.24
C ALA A 117 3.73 -27.29 -9.79
N ALA A 118 3.88 -28.55 -9.39
CA ALA A 118 2.77 -29.38 -8.92
C ALA A 118 2.03 -28.78 -7.69
N VAL A 119 2.75 -28.08 -6.80
CA VAL A 119 2.13 -27.40 -5.64
C VAL A 119 1.31 -26.20 -6.10
N ARG A 120 1.83 -25.44 -7.07
CA ARG A 120 1.11 -24.31 -7.66
C ARG A 120 -0.13 -24.77 -8.42
N GLU A 121 -0.02 -25.85 -9.19
CA GLU A 121 -1.16 -26.46 -9.92
C GLU A 121 -2.24 -26.94 -8.94
N LEU A 122 -1.87 -27.59 -7.82
CA LEU A 122 -2.81 -28.01 -6.79
C LEU A 122 -3.58 -26.80 -6.20
N TYR A 123 -2.87 -25.69 -5.91
CA TYR A 123 -3.51 -24.46 -5.42
C TYR A 123 -4.47 -23.86 -6.45
N LEU A 124 -4.03 -23.70 -7.70
CA LEU A 124 -4.85 -23.13 -8.78
C LEU A 124 -6.07 -23.98 -9.07
N LYS A 125 -5.94 -25.32 -9.07
CA LYS A 125 -7.06 -26.24 -9.20
C LYS A 125 -8.12 -26.00 -8.12
N SER A 126 -7.73 -25.91 -6.87
CA SER A 126 -8.67 -25.62 -5.77
C SER A 126 -9.34 -24.25 -5.91
N CYS A 127 -8.62 -23.26 -6.43
CA CYS A 127 -9.21 -21.94 -6.69
C CYS A 127 -10.25 -22.00 -7.81
N HIS A 128 -9.98 -22.72 -8.90
CA HIS A 128 -10.95 -22.93 -9.98
C HIS A 128 -12.18 -23.69 -9.50
N GLU A 129 -12.02 -24.76 -8.74
CA GLU A 129 -13.14 -25.50 -8.15
C GLU A 129 -14.06 -24.61 -7.30
N GLY A 130 -13.47 -23.66 -6.54
CA GLY A 130 -14.24 -22.67 -5.79
C GLY A 130 -15.04 -21.73 -6.68
N MET A 131 -14.47 -21.26 -7.80
CA MET A 131 -15.17 -20.42 -8.77
C MET A 131 -16.25 -21.21 -9.54
N ASP A 132 -15.99 -22.44 -9.90
CA ASP A 132 -16.99 -23.33 -10.52
C ASP A 132 -18.19 -23.52 -9.59
N CYS A 133 -17.95 -23.64 -8.28
CA CYS A 133 -19.02 -23.71 -7.28
C CYS A 133 -19.82 -22.39 -7.23
N TYR A 134 -19.14 -21.24 -7.21
CA TYR A 134 -19.79 -19.93 -7.27
C TYR A 134 -20.72 -19.81 -8.49
N GLU A 135 -20.23 -20.18 -9.69
CA GLU A 135 -20.98 -20.09 -10.93
C GLU A 135 -22.20 -21.00 -10.93
N LYS A 136 -22.06 -22.24 -10.46
CA LYS A 136 -23.18 -23.18 -10.33
C LYS A 136 -24.26 -22.66 -9.39
N LEU A 137 -23.87 -22.09 -8.24
CA LEU A 137 -24.81 -21.46 -7.31
C LEU A 137 -25.56 -20.29 -7.95
N CYS A 138 -24.86 -19.44 -8.71
CA CYS A 138 -25.49 -18.35 -9.46
C CYS A 138 -26.45 -18.88 -10.55
N ALA A 139 -26.10 -19.96 -11.24
CA ALA A 139 -26.96 -20.59 -12.25
C ALA A 139 -28.25 -21.16 -11.65
N GLU A 140 -28.21 -21.63 -10.40
CA GLU A 140 -29.39 -22.07 -9.63
C GLU A 140 -30.20 -20.89 -9.04
N GLY A 141 -29.86 -19.65 -9.38
CA GLY A 141 -30.57 -18.45 -8.94
C GLY A 141 -30.16 -17.93 -7.56
N ILE A 142 -29.07 -18.45 -6.98
CA ILE A 142 -28.52 -17.93 -5.73
C ILE A 142 -27.86 -16.56 -5.98
N GLY A 143 -28.17 -15.59 -5.15
CA GLY A 143 -27.59 -14.24 -5.27
C GLY A 143 -26.07 -14.21 -5.05
N HIS A 144 -25.38 -13.25 -5.70
CA HIS A 144 -23.92 -13.13 -5.69
C HIS A 144 -23.31 -13.06 -4.27
N ASP A 145 -24.03 -12.45 -3.33
CA ASP A 145 -23.57 -12.35 -1.94
C ASP A 145 -23.45 -13.74 -1.28
N ALA A 146 -24.48 -14.57 -1.40
CA ALA A 146 -24.47 -15.92 -0.85
C ALA A 146 -23.53 -16.84 -1.63
N ALA A 147 -23.56 -16.80 -2.96
CA ALA A 147 -22.63 -17.55 -3.80
C ALA A 147 -21.15 -17.15 -3.53
N GLY A 148 -20.91 -15.90 -3.19
CA GLY A 148 -19.59 -15.34 -2.85
C GLY A 148 -18.86 -16.08 -1.72
N TYR A 149 -19.56 -16.81 -0.86
CA TYR A 149 -18.94 -17.67 0.17
C TYR A 149 -18.12 -18.82 -0.43
N ALA A 150 -18.41 -19.23 -1.65
CA ALA A 150 -17.65 -20.28 -2.34
C ALA A 150 -16.34 -19.76 -2.97
N THR A 151 -16.15 -18.43 -3.08
CA THR A 151 -14.97 -17.87 -3.76
C THR A 151 -13.70 -18.10 -2.95
N PRO A 152 -12.56 -18.41 -3.61
CA PRO A 152 -11.30 -18.62 -2.90
C PRO A 152 -10.75 -17.32 -2.32
N GLN A 153 -10.04 -17.41 -1.20
CA GLN A 153 -9.35 -16.28 -0.56
C GLN A 153 -8.31 -15.62 -1.49
N GLY A 154 -7.76 -16.38 -2.43
CA GLY A 154 -6.83 -15.90 -3.44
C GLY A 154 -7.46 -15.13 -4.59
N LEU A 155 -8.80 -15.04 -4.69
CA LEU A 155 -9.46 -14.28 -5.75
C LEU A 155 -8.94 -12.84 -5.76
N ARG A 156 -8.48 -12.37 -6.92
CA ARG A 156 -7.95 -11.02 -7.09
C ARG A 156 -9.02 -9.97 -6.90
N ASN A 157 -8.58 -8.84 -6.38
CA ASN A 157 -9.43 -7.70 -6.08
C ASN A 157 -8.76 -6.39 -6.49
N VAL A 158 -9.56 -5.36 -6.63
CA VAL A 158 -9.12 -3.97 -6.78
C VAL A 158 -9.49 -3.22 -5.50
N LEU A 159 -8.51 -2.54 -4.92
CA LEU A 159 -8.66 -1.82 -3.67
C LEU A 159 -8.08 -0.42 -3.80
N MET A 160 -8.86 0.60 -3.48
CA MET A 160 -8.37 1.95 -3.25
C MET A 160 -8.13 2.16 -1.77
N ILE A 161 -6.97 2.71 -1.43
CA ILE A 161 -6.57 3.06 -0.07
C ILE A 161 -6.21 4.53 -0.05
N SER A 162 -6.86 5.32 0.81
CA SER A 162 -6.62 6.74 0.95
C SER A 162 -6.22 7.03 2.40
N ALA A 163 -5.02 7.59 2.59
CA ALA A 163 -4.48 7.87 3.91
C ALA A 163 -3.57 9.10 3.90
N THR A 164 -3.33 9.68 5.08
CA THR A 164 -2.35 10.75 5.26
C THR A 164 -0.92 10.20 5.14
N PRO A 165 0.09 11.03 4.81
CA PRO A 165 1.50 10.60 4.82
C PRO A 165 1.92 9.99 6.15
N TYR A 166 1.50 10.56 7.27
CA TYR A 166 1.74 9.99 8.60
C TYR A 166 1.19 8.57 8.73
N GLN A 167 -0.05 8.38 8.30
CA GLN A 167 -0.70 7.07 8.39
C GLN A 167 -0.10 6.05 7.41
N TRP A 168 0.32 6.48 6.22
CA TRP A 168 1.07 5.62 5.30
C TRP A 168 2.37 5.10 5.91
N LYS A 169 3.16 5.98 6.55
CA LYS A 169 4.38 5.57 7.26
C LYS A 169 4.07 4.55 8.35
N HIS A 170 3.01 4.76 9.11
CA HIS A 170 2.58 3.84 10.16
C HIS A 170 2.15 2.48 9.60
N ILE A 171 1.32 2.45 8.55
CA ILE A 171 0.88 1.21 7.89
C ILE A 171 2.09 0.45 7.34
N ILE A 172 2.98 1.13 6.62
CA ILE A 172 4.19 0.53 6.07
C ILE A 172 5.06 -0.02 7.21
N GLY A 173 5.30 0.77 8.25
CA GLY A 173 6.09 0.36 9.41
C GLY A 173 5.60 -0.94 10.06
N GLN A 174 4.29 -1.09 10.18
CA GLN A 174 3.69 -2.31 10.73
C GLN A 174 3.68 -3.47 9.74
N ARG A 175 3.30 -3.21 8.47
CA ARG A 175 2.96 -4.29 7.53
C ARG A 175 4.13 -4.84 6.74
N VAL A 176 5.25 -4.14 6.64
CA VAL A 176 6.49 -4.69 6.06
C VAL A 176 7.32 -5.51 7.06
N CYS A 177 6.90 -5.58 8.33
CA CYS A 177 7.50 -6.47 9.33
C CYS A 177 7.39 -7.95 8.91
N ARG A 178 8.45 -8.74 9.14
CA ARG A 178 8.48 -10.19 8.82
C ARG A 178 7.43 -11.04 9.55
N ARG A 179 6.76 -10.51 10.55
CA ARG A 179 5.66 -11.19 11.25
C ARG A 179 4.34 -11.12 10.50
N ASN A 180 4.25 -10.35 9.42
CA ASN A 180 3.07 -10.32 8.54
C ASN A 180 3.14 -11.38 7.45
N THR A 181 2.00 -11.62 6.79
CA THR A 181 1.93 -12.53 5.63
C THR A 181 2.75 -11.95 4.47
N ASP A 182 3.35 -12.83 3.66
CA ASP A 182 4.21 -12.43 2.56
C ASP A 182 3.49 -11.53 1.56
N GLU A 183 2.26 -11.87 1.18
CA GLU A 183 1.48 -11.02 0.27
C GLU A 183 1.33 -9.60 0.82
N THR A 184 0.97 -9.45 2.10
CA THR A 184 0.83 -8.13 2.73
C THR A 184 2.14 -7.35 2.69
N ARG A 185 3.25 -8.02 2.98
CA ARG A 185 4.59 -7.42 2.93
C ARG A 185 4.97 -6.99 1.52
N ILE A 186 4.79 -7.86 0.53
CA ILE A 186 5.11 -7.59 -0.87
C ILE A 186 4.30 -6.39 -1.37
N VAL A 187 2.99 -6.37 -1.13
CA VAL A 187 2.13 -5.26 -1.57
C VAL A 187 2.55 -3.96 -0.90
N LEU A 188 2.81 -3.96 0.41
CA LEU A 188 3.20 -2.74 1.12
C LEU A 188 4.63 -2.28 0.78
N LEU A 189 5.55 -3.17 0.46
CA LEU A 189 6.86 -2.81 -0.07
C LEU A 189 6.74 -2.14 -1.45
N LYS A 190 5.87 -2.66 -2.34
CA LYS A 190 5.59 -2.02 -3.63
C LYS A 190 4.91 -0.66 -3.47
N ILE A 191 3.93 -0.53 -2.57
CA ILE A 191 3.32 0.77 -2.25
C ILE A 191 4.39 1.74 -1.74
N TRP A 192 5.27 1.32 -0.85
CA TRP A 192 6.34 2.17 -0.36
C TRP A 192 7.31 2.57 -1.48
N GLN A 193 7.64 1.66 -2.39
CA GLN A 193 8.48 1.96 -3.56
C GLN A 193 7.86 3.08 -4.42
N GLU A 194 6.56 3.02 -4.68
CA GLU A 194 5.84 4.06 -5.43
C GLU A 194 5.80 5.38 -4.65
N LEU A 195 5.49 5.36 -3.37
CA LEU A 195 5.46 6.54 -2.52
C LEU A 195 6.85 7.18 -2.39
N TYR A 196 7.91 6.37 -2.26
CA TYR A 196 9.29 6.83 -2.23
C TYR A 196 9.71 7.45 -3.56
N SER A 197 9.32 6.85 -4.68
CA SER A 197 9.55 7.43 -6.01
C SER A 197 8.82 8.76 -6.21
N LEU A 198 7.62 8.90 -5.65
CA LEU A 198 6.81 10.13 -5.73
C LEU A 198 7.37 11.28 -4.88
N SER A 199 7.80 10.99 -3.66
CA SER A 199 8.33 11.98 -2.72
C SER A 199 9.45 11.36 -1.88
N PRO A 200 10.70 11.38 -2.37
CA PRO A 200 11.85 10.85 -1.63
C PRO A 200 12.03 11.52 -0.26
N ALA A 201 11.85 12.84 -0.21
CA ALA A 201 11.99 13.59 1.03
C ALA A 201 10.96 13.21 2.12
N LEU A 202 9.79 12.69 1.71
CA LEU A 202 8.71 12.32 2.63
C LEU A 202 8.79 10.85 3.05
N PHE A 203 9.16 9.96 2.13
CA PHE A 203 9.13 8.51 2.32
C PHE A 203 10.48 7.81 2.26
N ALA A 204 11.57 8.57 2.53
CA ALA A 204 12.92 8.01 2.58
C ALA A 204 13.03 6.83 3.55
N PRO A 205 13.91 5.85 3.28
CA PRO A 205 14.36 4.89 4.27
C PRO A 205 14.79 5.59 5.58
N GLY A 206 14.55 4.97 6.71
CA GLY A 206 14.76 5.60 8.02
C GLY A 206 13.62 6.48 8.51
N LEU A 207 12.90 7.18 7.61
CA LEU A 207 11.63 7.87 7.92
C LEU A 207 10.41 6.99 7.67
N THR A 208 10.55 6.03 6.78
CA THR A 208 9.54 5.05 6.38
C THR A 208 10.22 3.69 6.28
N GLY A 209 9.48 2.63 6.49
CA GLY A 209 10.02 1.27 6.48
C GLY A 209 9.62 0.52 7.75
N PRO A 210 10.03 -0.75 7.90
CA PRO A 210 9.70 -1.52 9.10
C PRO A 210 10.23 -0.81 10.35
N PHE A 211 9.48 -0.85 11.44
CA PHE A 211 9.88 -0.13 12.65
C PHE A 211 11.25 -0.53 13.20
N CYS A 212 11.70 -1.78 12.96
CA CYS A 212 13.04 -2.22 13.31
C CYS A 212 14.17 -1.51 12.52
N GLN A 213 13.88 -0.95 11.36
CA GLN A 213 14.80 -0.09 10.61
C GLN A 213 15.03 1.26 11.30
N GLN A 214 14.15 1.62 12.24
CA GLN A 214 14.22 2.83 13.06
C GLN A 214 14.54 2.50 14.52
N ASP A 215 15.15 1.34 14.79
CA ASP A 215 15.44 0.82 16.14
C ASP A 215 14.20 0.71 17.06
N LYS A 216 13.02 0.53 16.48
CA LYS A 216 11.73 0.50 17.19
C LYS A 216 10.98 -0.80 16.98
N CYS A 217 11.64 -1.97 17.18
CA CYS A 217 10.92 -3.24 17.08
C CYS A 217 9.80 -3.31 18.13
N LEU A 218 8.54 -3.45 17.64
CA LEU A 218 7.35 -3.51 18.49
C LEU A 218 6.98 -4.94 18.91
N GLU A 219 7.67 -5.96 18.40
CA GLU A 219 7.31 -7.38 18.59
C GLU A 219 7.79 -7.93 19.95
N GLY A 220 8.57 -7.19 20.71
CA GLY A 220 9.05 -7.62 22.02
C GLY A 220 9.69 -9.03 21.99
N LYS A 221 9.14 -9.96 22.76
CA LYS A 221 9.60 -11.36 22.81
C LYS A 221 9.42 -12.12 21.49
N MET A 222 8.57 -11.65 20.60
CA MET A 222 8.29 -12.25 19.30
C MET A 222 9.14 -11.64 18.18
N THR A 223 10.15 -10.87 18.50
CA THR A 223 11.06 -10.30 17.51
C THR A 223 11.65 -11.38 16.60
N CYS A 224 11.81 -11.06 15.32
CA CYS A 224 12.51 -11.95 14.37
C CYS A 224 14.05 -11.80 14.46
N GLY A 225 14.56 -10.90 15.29
CA GLY A 225 16.00 -10.65 15.49
C GLY A 225 16.72 -10.02 14.30
N ARG A 226 16.00 -9.72 13.20
CA ARG A 226 16.63 -9.13 12.00
C ARG A 226 17.07 -7.69 12.29
N LYS A 227 18.31 -7.40 11.92
CA LYS A 227 18.81 -6.03 11.77
C LYS A 227 18.62 -5.61 10.32
N ILE A 228 18.08 -4.42 10.11
CA ILE A 228 17.87 -3.81 8.79
C ILE A 228 18.62 -2.48 8.82
N ASP A 229 19.49 -2.26 7.84
CA ASP A 229 20.21 -1.02 7.72
C ASP A 229 19.25 0.14 7.44
N ALA A 230 19.52 1.30 8.02
CA ALA A 230 18.60 2.44 7.99
C ALA A 230 18.35 2.98 6.57
N ASP A 231 19.25 2.71 5.64
CA ASP A 231 19.21 3.15 4.24
C ASP A 231 18.65 2.11 3.25
N MET A 232 18.34 0.87 3.73
CA MET A 232 17.76 -0.14 2.86
C MET A 232 16.43 0.33 2.27
N THR A 233 16.38 0.34 0.94
CA THR A 233 15.20 0.74 0.19
C THR A 233 14.12 -0.36 0.15
N PRO A 234 12.87 -0.05 -0.21
CA PRO A 234 11.84 -1.07 -0.40
C PRO A 234 12.23 -2.10 -1.47
N GLU A 235 12.98 -1.70 -2.49
CA GLU A 235 13.47 -2.61 -3.53
C GLU A 235 14.52 -3.58 -2.98
N ASP A 236 15.45 -3.10 -2.14
CA ASP A 236 16.45 -3.96 -1.50
C ASP A 236 15.78 -4.99 -0.59
N LEU A 237 14.76 -4.59 0.17
CA LEU A 237 13.99 -5.48 1.00
C LEU A 237 13.19 -6.52 0.20
N LEU A 238 12.61 -6.12 -0.95
CA LEU A 238 11.93 -7.05 -1.85
C LEU A 238 12.90 -8.08 -2.42
N LYS A 239 14.06 -7.66 -2.92
CA LYS A 239 15.09 -8.56 -3.48
C LYS A 239 15.62 -9.51 -2.42
N ALA A 240 15.89 -9.01 -1.21
CA ALA A 240 16.44 -9.81 -0.12
C ALA A 240 15.46 -10.85 0.43
N ASP A 241 14.16 -10.51 0.50
CA ASP A 241 13.17 -11.37 1.14
C ASP A 241 12.36 -12.22 0.14
N TYR A 242 12.32 -11.83 -1.14
CA TYR A 242 11.47 -12.44 -2.18
C TYR A 242 12.22 -12.63 -3.50
N PRO A 243 13.38 -13.29 -3.53
CA PRO A 243 14.19 -13.44 -4.74
C PRO A 243 13.44 -14.10 -5.90
N ALA A 244 12.56 -15.06 -5.66
CA ALA A 244 11.80 -15.73 -6.69
C ALA A 244 10.86 -14.80 -7.49
N LEU A 245 10.55 -13.59 -7.00
CA LEU A 245 9.83 -12.59 -7.78
C LEU A 245 10.68 -11.98 -8.91
N PHE A 246 12.00 -12.14 -8.87
CA PHE A 246 12.95 -11.57 -9.81
C PHE A 246 13.64 -12.64 -10.69
N GLU A 247 13.58 -13.91 -10.29
CA GLU A 247 14.19 -15.04 -11.03
C GLU A 247 13.36 -15.49 -12.23
N GLY A 248 12.08 -15.07 -12.31
CA GLY A 248 11.14 -15.40 -13.38
C GLY A 248 10.94 -14.29 -14.41
N GLY A 249 12.01 -13.60 -14.85
CA GLY A 249 11.96 -12.57 -15.89
C GLY A 249 11.68 -13.10 -17.28
N ALA A 250 10.55 -13.79 -17.51
CA ALA A 250 10.01 -14.14 -18.81
C ALA A 250 8.52 -14.56 -18.71
N HIS A 251 7.69 -13.77 -18.06
CA HIS A 251 6.27 -13.75 -18.40
C HIS A 251 5.96 -12.34 -18.88
N GLU A 252 6.13 -12.20 -20.20
CA GLU A 252 5.68 -11.08 -21.01
C GLU A 252 4.27 -10.67 -20.60
N ASP A 253 4.11 -9.38 -20.45
CA ASP A 253 2.84 -8.69 -20.61
C ASP A 253 2.20 -9.11 -21.96
N GLN A 254 1.40 -10.14 -21.94
CA GLN A 254 0.41 -10.43 -22.99
C GLN A 254 -0.93 -10.01 -22.45
N THR A 255 -1.22 -8.73 -22.58
CA THR A 255 -2.58 -8.22 -22.70
C THR A 255 -2.52 -6.96 -23.56
N ASP A 256 -2.82 -7.14 -24.83
CA ASP A 256 -3.41 -6.11 -25.69
C ASP A 256 -4.78 -5.67 -25.15
#